data_3c48b8fb1f4a96463b5e9943aac15414
#
_entry.id   3c48b8fb1f4a96463b5e9943aac15414
#
_cell.length_a   1.000
_cell.length_b   1.000
_cell.length_c   1.000
_cell.angle_alpha   90.00
_cell.angle_beta   90.00
_cell.angle_gamma   90.00
#
_symmetry.space_group_name_H-M   'P 1'
#
loop_
_entity.id
_entity.type
_entity.pdbx_description
1 polymer ?
#
loop_
_entity_poly.entity_id
_entity_poly.type
_entity_poly.pdbx_seq_one_letter_code
_entity_poly.pdbx_strand_id
1 'polypeptide(L)'
;MLETRNSRWCSAPVTRPIARLAAWLTIWLAITGIFAAVTHANHGPASWAASHQSVVVVNPTWPGYSSPGHGAPAGTAPAGSGVYYADHQAETGYVLTAAHVVRRATHIEIVNAAGARATAVIHAVDDRRDIAVLVTNLTGPAIQLGNDNLPIGSHVCAIGNSFGLGNSISCGVVSARNRQNIGFNDIEDFIQTDAAINPGGSGGALIDSDGRLVGLINGIFTKDADIDAGVNFAISLSLIADSLAQMRESGVLFTETK
;
A
#
# COMPACT_ATOMS: atom_id res chain seq x y z
N MET A 1 54.70 79.84 -38.63
CA MET A 1 54.77 78.35 -38.77
C MET A 1 54.16 77.74 -37.53
N LEU A 2 52.92 77.40 -37.60
CA LEU A 2 52.20 76.73 -36.50
C LEU A 2 51.43 75.50 -37.08
N GLU A 3 51.92 74.33 -36.78
CA GLU A 3 51.35 73.08 -37.18
C GLU A 3 50.14 72.77 -36.29
N THR A 4 48.97 72.57 -36.87
CA THR A 4 47.76 72.18 -36.19
C THR A 4 47.71 70.65 -36.17
N ARG A 5 47.77 70.02 -34.99
CA ARG A 5 47.65 68.60 -34.74
C ARG A 5 46.17 68.26 -34.66
N ASN A 6 45.71 67.48 -35.63
CA ASN A 6 44.36 67.03 -35.72
C ASN A 6 44.23 65.73 -34.90
N SER A 7 43.51 65.72 -33.75
CA SER A 7 43.23 64.56 -32.93
C SER A 7 41.94 63.95 -33.39
N ARG A 8 42.02 62.78 -34.02
CA ARG A 8 40.85 61.90 -34.32
C ARG A 8 40.49 61.12 -33.10
N TRP A 9 39.34 61.37 -32.54
CA TRP A 9 38.72 60.56 -31.53
C TRP A 9 38.06 59.33 -32.21
N CYS A 10 38.59 58.10 -31.99
CA CYS A 10 37.94 56.89 -32.36
C CYS A 10 36.84 56.58 -31.33
N SER A 11 35.58 56.71 -31.71
CA SER A 11 34.45 56.24 -30.97
C SER A 11 34.34 54.74 -31.13
N ALA A 12 34.63 53.97 -30.09
CA ALA A 12 34.37 52.53 -30.03
C ALA A 12 32.86 52.26 -29.81
N PRO A 13 32.24 51.29 -30.50
CA PRO A 13 30.81 50.97 -30.30
C PRO A 13 30.60 50.31 -28.96
N VAL A 14 29.76 50.91 -28.11
CA VAL A 14 29.27 50.33 -26.86
C VAL A 14 28.13 49.35 -27.19
N THR A 15 28.48 48.13 -27.58
CA THR A 15 27.46 47.11 -27.81
C THR A 15 27.89 45.78 -27.20
N ARG A 16 27.94 45.67 -25.87
CA ARG A 16 28.13 44.35 -25.24
C ARG A 16 27.69 44.16 -23.76
N PRO A 17 26.64 44.77 -23.20
CA PRO A 17 26.08 44.25 -21.96
C PRO A 17 24.78 43.44 -22.12
N ILE A 18 23.96 43.68 -23.18
CA ILE A 18 22.62 43.12 -23.29
C ILE A 18 22.66 41.63 -23.61
N ALA A 19 23.59 41.16 -24.45
CA ALA A 19 23.70 39.73 -24.80
C ALA A 19 24.16 38.84 -23.62
N ARG A 20 24.94 39.39 -22.70
CA ARG A 20 25.37 38.61 -21.50
C ARG A 20 24.28 38.52 -20.46
N LEU A 21 23.44 39.52 -20.28
CA LEU A 21 22.27 39.48 -19.38
C LEU A 21 21.21 38.47 -19.87
N ALA A 22 20.96 38.42 -21.18
CA ALA A 22 20.04 37.44 -21.75
C ALA A 22 20.51 35.98 -21.57
N ALA A 23 21.82 35.72 -21.72
CA ALA A 23 22.40 34.40 -21.50
C ALA A 23 22.29 33.92 -20.03
N TRP A 24 22.49 34.85 -19.08
CA TRP A 24 22.34 34.55 -17.66
C TRP A 24 20.86 34.28 -17.25
N LEU A 25 19.90 35.00 -17.82
CA LEU A 25 18.47 34.81 -17.58
C LEU A 25 17.98 33.48 -18.14
N THR A 26 18.45 33.04 -19.31
CA THR A 26 18.08 31.72 -19.88
C THR A 26 18.68 30.56 -19.09
N ILE A 27 19.91 30.70 -18.58
CA ILE A 27 20.53 29.67 -17.70
C ILE A 27 19.77 29.60 -16.37
N TRP A 28 19.36 30.73 -15.79
CA TRP A 28 18.58 30.74 -14.54
C TRP A 28 17.20 30.11 -14.70
N LEU A 29 16.49 30.39 -15.81
CA LEU A 29 15.20 29.75 -16.15
C LEU A 29 15.34 28.28 -16.44
N ALA A 30 16.43 27.80 -17.04
CA ALA A 30 16.69 26.37 -17.25
C ALA A 30 16.98 25.63 -15.93
N ILE A 31 17.72 26.27 -15.01
CA ILE A 31 18.00 25.68 -13.69
C ILE A 31 16.73 25.60 -12.83
N THR A 32 15.88 26.64 -12.83
CA THR A 32 14.62 26.62 -12.11
C THR A 32 13.61 25.63 -12.71
N GLY A 33 13.63 25.41 -14.03
CA GLY A 33 12.82 24.41 -14.71
C GLY A 33 13.25 22.97 -14.39
N ILE A 34 14.54 22.73 -14.20
CA ILE A 34 15.06 21.41 -13.81
C ILE A 34 14.72 21.10 -12.34
N PHE A 35 14.70 22.07 -11.45
CA PHE A 35 14.28 21.87 -10.05
C PHE A 35 12.78 21.61 -9.88
N ALA A 36 11.93 22.01 -10.83
CA ALA A 36 10.48 21.71 -10.78
C ALA A 36 10.14 20.30 -11.20
N ALA A 37 11.09 19.51 -11.72
CA ALA A 37 10.90 18.11 -12.12
C ALA A 37 11.45 17.10 -11.12
N VAL A 38 11.86 17.50 -9.92
CA VAL A 38 11.99 16.56 -8.80
C VAL A 38 10.58 16.23 -8.35
N THR A 39 9.99 15.21 -8.97
CA THR A 39 8.80 14.57 -8.44
C THR A 39 9.19 14.06 -7.06
N HIS A 40 8.86 14.83 -6.04
CA HIS A 40 8.84 14.29 -4.69
C HIS A 40 7.94 13.06 -4.77
N ALA A 41 8.46 11.90 -4.41
CA ALA A 41 7.62 10.75 -4.15
C ALA A 41 6.56 11.26 -3.17
N ASN A 42 5.33 11.41 -3.67
CA ASN A 42 4.29 12.09 -2.92
C ASN A 42 3.74 11.09 -1.90
N HIS A 43 4.49 10.88 -0.79
CA HIS A 43 4.03 10.15 0.40
C HIS A 43 2.94 10.96 1.09
N GLY A 44 2.14 11.62 0.28
CA GLY A 44 1.29 12.67 0.75
C GLY A 44 -0.01 12.19 1.34
N PRO A 45 -0.67 13.08 2.04
CA PRO A 45 -2.02 12.87 2.57
C PRO A 45 -3.02 12.38 1.52
N ALA A 46 -2.78 12.64 0.23
CA ALA A 46 -3.70 12.26 -0.85
C ALA A 46 -3.74 10.75 -1.12
N SER A 47 -2.59 10.05 -1.21
CA SER A 47 -2.57 8.59 -1.39
C SER A 47 -3.11 7.87 -0.16
N TRP A 48 -2.78 8.34 1.05
CA TRP A 48 -3.40 7.87 2.28
C TRP A 48 -4.91 8.09 2.27
N ALA A 49 -5.38 9.30 1.98
CA ALA A 49 -6.79 9.64 1.98
C ALA A 49 -7.61 8.81 0.98
N ALA A 50 -7.01 8.48 -0.19
CA ALA A 50 -7.64 7.63 -1.18
C ALA A 50 -7.73 6.16 -0.73
N SER A 51 -6.71 5.64 -0.04
CA SER A 51 -6.57 4.21 0.22
C SER A 51 -7.10 3.78 1.59
N HIS A 52 -6.99 4.62 2.63
CA HIS A 52 -7.35 4.22 3.99
C HIS A 52 -8.84 3.90 4.15
N GLN A 53 -9.71 4.51 3.33
CA GLN A 53 -11.15 4.21 3.32
C GLN A 53 -11.45 2.81 2.77
N SER A 54 -10.54 2.25 1.98
CA SER A 54 -10.64 0.89 1.46
C SER A 54 -10.10 -0.16 2.43
N VAL A 55 -9.45 0.24 3.52
CA VAL A 55 -8.90 -0.68 4.52
C VAL A 55 -9.79 -0.73 5.75
N VAL A 56 -10.14 -1.93 6.16
CA VAL A 56 -11.02 -2.21 7.31
C VAL A 56 -10.27 -2.93 8.41
N VAL A 57 -10.74 -2.74 9.64
CA VAL A 57 -10.36 -3.60 10.77
C VAL A 57 -11.18 -4.88 10.70
N VAL A 58 -10.53 -6.01 10.89
CA VAL A 58 -11.16 -7.33 11.01
C VAL A 58 -10.97 -7.82 12.45
N ASN A 59 -12.07 -7.96 13.18
CA ASN A 59 -12.09 -8.42 14.56
C ASN A 59 -12.68 -9.84 14.64
N PRO A 60 -11.86 -10.89 14.59
CA PRO A 60 -12.32 -12.25 14.77
C PRO A 60 -12.53 -12.59 16.25
N THR A 61 -13.51 -13.44 16.56
CA THR A 61 -13.66 -14.07 17.86
C THR A 61 -13.24 -15.52 17.75
N TRP A 62 -12.23 -15.94 18.52
CA TRP A 62 -11.76 -17.34 18.54
C TRP A 62 -12.13 -18.00 19.87
N PRO A 63 -12.79 -19.15 19.85
CA PRO A 63 -13.09 -19.89 21.07
C PRO A 63 -11.81 -20.29 21.81
N GLY A 64 -11.78 -20.07 23.12
CA GLY A 64 -10.67 -20.48 23.98
C GLY A 64 -9.39 -19.65 23.85
N TYR A 65 -9.41 -18.56 23.12
CA TYR A 65 -8.25 -17.66 23.03
C TYR A 65 -8.17 -16.81 24.32
N SER A 66 -7.08 -16.98 25.07
CA SER A 66 -6.90 -16.33 26.38
C SER A 66 -6.03 -15.09 26.38
N SER A 67 -5.31 -14.83 25.26
CA SER A 67 -4.40 -13.70 25.14
C SER A 67 -4.91 -12.75 24.05
N PRO A 68 -5.80 -11.81 24.37
CA PRO A 68 -6.26 -10.82 23.42
C PRO A 68 -5.08 -9.95 22.95
N GLY A 69 -5.16 -9.43 21.74
CA GLY A 69 -4.27 -8.38 21.28
C GLY A 69 -4.28 -7.18 22.25
N HIS A 70 -3.29 -6.32 22.19
CA HIS A 70 -3.19 -5.16 23.09
C HIS A 70 -4.47 -4.31 23.01
N GLY A 71 -5.14 -4.12 24.13
CA GLY A 71 -6.39 -3.37 24.22
C GLY A 71 -7.67 -4.09 23.79
N ALA A 72 -7.58 -5.34 23.30
CA ALA A 72 -8.77 -6.11 22.93
C ALA A 72 -9.46 -6.74 24.15
N PRO A 73 -10.80 -6.93 24.14
CA PRO A 73 -11.50 -7.64 25.18
C PRO A 73 -11.00 -9.07 25.34
N ALA A 74 -11.05 -9.60 26.58
CA ALA A 74 -10.69 -10.99 26.85
C ALA A 74 -11.53 -11.95 25.99
N GLY A 75 -10.89 -12.95 25.40
CA GLY A 75 -11.54 -13.94 24.53
C GLY A 75 -11.63 -13.55 23.06
N THR A 76 -11.19 -12.35 22.69
CA THR A 76 -11.06 -11.96 21.28
C THR A 76 -9.67 -12.32 20.75
N ALA A 77 -9.60 -12.79 19.51
CA ALA A 77 -8.34 -12.98 18.81
C ALA A 77 -7.64 -11.65 18.58
N PRO A 78 -6.33 -11.63 18.27
CA PRO A 78 -5.69 -10.44 17.77
C PRO A 78 -6.49 -9.90 16.58
N ALA A 79 -6.75 -8.59 16.58
CA ALA A 79 -7.38 -7.95 15.43
C ALA A 79 -6.53 -8.19 14.19
N GLY A 80 -7.18 -8.26 13.04
CA GLY A 80 -6.57 -8.25 11.73
C GLY A 80 -7.02 -7.03 10.93
N SER A 81 -6.68 -7.03 9.68
CA SER A 81 -7.05 -6.02 8.69
C SER A 81 -7.68 -6.69 7.48
N GLY A 82 -8.35 -5.90 6.66
CA GLY A 82 -8.90 -6.34 5.39
C GLY A 82 -8.95 -5.19 4.40
N VAL A 83 -9.20 -5.51 3.15
CA VAL A 83 -9.24 -4.55 2.04
C VAL A 83 -10.53 -4.74 1.26
N TYR A 84 -11.32 -3.67 1.09
CA TYR A 84 -12.46 -3.73 0.18
C TYR A 84 -11.99 -3.99 -1.25
N TYR A 85 -12.52 -5.05 -1.81
CA TYR A 85 -12.24 -5.50 -3.16
C TYR A 85 -13.54 -5.49 -3.96
N ALA A 86 -13.53 -4.89 -5.15
CA ALA A 86 -14.65 -4.97 -6.09
C ALA A 86 -14.35 -6.08 -7.11
N ASP A 87 -15.24 -7.04 -7.20
CA ASP A 87 -15.32 -7.82 -8.43
C ASP A 87 -16.17 -7.03 -9.44
N HIS A 88 -15.64 -6.85 -10.64
CA HIS A 88 -16.35 -6.17 -11.72
C HIS A 88 -17.67 -6.85 -12.13
N GLN A 89 -17.96 -8.03 -11.60
CA GLN A 89 -19.16 -8.83 -11.89
C GLN A 89 -20.19 -8.84 -10.74
N ALA A 90 -19.87 -8.26 -9.57
CA ALA A 90 -20.76 -8.26 -8.42
C ALA A 90 -21.09 -6.84 -7.95
N GLU A 91 -22.37 -6.58 -7.68
CA GLU A 91 -22.84 -5.33 -7.05
C GLU A 91 -22.45 -5.26 -5.57
N THR A 92 -21.99 -6.37 -4.97
CA THR A 92 -21.63 -6.48 -3.56
C THR A 92 -20.14 -6.37 -3.40
N GLY A 93 -19.69 -5.46 -2.57
CA GLY A 93 -18.28 -5.34 -2.19
C GLY A 93 -17.86 -6.51 -1.29
N TYR A 94 -16.71 -7.11 -1.59
CA TYR A 94 -16.06 -8.12 -0.78
C TYR A 94 -14.87 -7.53 -0.03
N VAL A 95 -14.47 -8.20 1.06
CA VAL A 95 -13.27 -7.85 1.79
C VAL A 95 -12.26 -8.98 1.67
N LEU A 96 -11.07 -8.68 1.12
CA LEU A 96 -9.92 -9.55 1.15
C LEU A 96 -9.24 -9.43 2.51
N THR A 97 -8.80 -10.56 3.08
CA THR A 97 -8.01 -10.62 4.31
C THR A 97 -7.10 -11.84 4.27
N ALA A 98 -6.16 -11.95 5.21
CA ALA A 98 -5.37 -13.16 5.38
C ALA A 98 -6.23 -14.28 6.01
N ALA A 99 -6.13 -15.50 5.48
CA ALA A 99 -6.95 -16.63 5.95
C ALA A 99 -6.68 -16.97 7.42
N HIS A 100 -5.42 -16.88 7.88
CA HIS A 100 -5.04 -17.14 9.26
C HIS A 100 -5.75 -16.23 10.27
N VAL A 101 -6.17 -15.02 9.85
CA VAL A 101 -6.93 -14.08 10.70
C VAL A 101 -8.32 -14.63 11.01
N VAL A 102 -8.97 -15.29 10.06
CA VAL A 102 -10.41 -15.62 10.16
C VAL A 102 -10.74 -17.10 10.23
N ARG A 103 -9.85 -18.02 9.82
CA ARG A 103 -10.15 -19.45 9.70
C ARG A 103 -10.63 -20.14 10.98
N ARG A 104 -10.31 -19.60 12.16
CA ARG A 104 -10.75 -20.12 13.46
C ARG A 104 -11.87 -19.29 14.08
N ALA A 105 -12.33 -18.25 13.38
CA ALA A 105 -13.33 -17.34 13.91
C ALA A 105 -14.70 -17.99 13.95
N THR A 106 -15.38 -17.86 15.10
CA THR A 106 -16.80 -18.17 15.25
C THR A 106 -17.68 -16.97 14.96
N HIS A 107 -17.10 -15.78 15.04
CA HIS A 107 -17.72 -14.51 14.69
C HIS A 107 -16.67 -13.57 14.12
N ILE A 108 -17.04 -12.78 13.12
CA ILE A 108 -16.17 -11.78 12.51
C ILE A 108 -16.93 -10.47 12.48
N GLU A 109 -16.37 -9.44 13.11
CA GLU A 109 -16.83 -8.06 13.00
C GLU A 109 -15.87 -7.28 12.10
N ILE A 110 -16.41 -6.47 11.21
CA ILE A 110 -15.64 -5.52 10.40
C ILE A 110 -15.95 -4.10 10.88
N VAL A 111 -14.91 -3.28 10.98
CA VAL A 111 -15.01 -1.85 11.28
C VAL A 111 -14.39 -1.07 10.12
N ASN A 112 -15.15 -0.19 9.49
CA ASN A 112 -14.64 0.66 8.41
C ASN A 112 -13.94 1.93 8.93
N ALA A 113 -13.35 2.70 8.04
CA ALA A 113 -12.63 3.94 8.38
C ALA A 113 -13.52 5.01 9.04
N ALA A 114 -14.85 4.95 8.84
CA ALA A 114 -15.80 5.84 9.51
C ALA A 114 -16.22 5.34 10.91
N GLY A 115 -15.71 4.18 11.36
CA GLY A 115 -16.06 3.56 12.64
C GLY A 115 -17.38 2.78 12.62
N ALA A 116 -18.04 2.65 11.47
CA ALA A 116 -19.23 1.80 11.34
C ALA A 116 -18.85 0.32 11.44
N ARG A 117 -19.72 -0.47 12.05
CA ARG A 117 -19.49 -1.87 12.38
C ARG A 117 -20.53 -2.76 11.74
N ALA A 118 -20.13 -3.92 11.27
CA ALA A 118 -21.03 -4.96 10.79
C ALA A 118 -20.40 -6.34 10.94
N THR A 119 -21.26 -7.36 11.00
CA THR A 119 -20.84 -8.75 10.92
C THR A 119 -20.41 -9.08 9.50
N ALA A 120 -19.38 -9.92 9.38
CA ALA A 120 -18.97 -10.53 8.14
C ALA A 120 -19.01 -12.04 8.22
N VAL A 121 -19.15 -12.69 7.06
CA VAL A 121 -19.08 -14.14 6.91
C VAL A 121 -17.95 -14.50 5.95
N ILE A 122 -17.31 -15.62 6.19
CA ILE A 122 -16.32 -16.15 5.25
C ILE A 122 -17.07 -16.65 4.02
N HIS A 123 -16.74 -16.07 2.86
CA HIS A 123 -17.31 -16.46 1.57
C HIS A 123 -16.44 -17.52 0.88
N ALA A 124 -15.12 -17.32 0.89
CA ALA A 124 -14.16 -18.25 0.33
C ALA A 124 -12.82 -18.18 1.08
N VAL A 125 -12.08 -19.30 1.06
CA VAL A 125 -10.75 -19.42 1.68
C VAL A 125 -9.81 -20.21 0.78
N ASP A 126 -8.60 -19.72 0.62
CA ASP A 126 -7.46 -20.43 0.10
C ASP A 126 -6.38 -20.53 1.19
N ASP A 127 -6.43 -21.61 1.93
CA ASP A 127 -5.48 -21.86 3.02
C ASP A 127 -4.04 -22.03 2.53
N ARG A 128 -3.85 -22.47 1.28
CA ARG A 128 -2.51 -22.71 0.72
C ARG A 128 -1.77 -21.42 0.42
N ARG A 129 -2.51 -20.35 0.08
CA ARG A 129 -1.96 -19.00 -0.21
C ARG A 129 -2.24 -18.00 0.92
N ASP A 130 -2.95 -18.46 1.98
CA ASP A 130 -3.37 -17.64 3.12
C ASP A 130 -4.24 -16.44 2.72
N ILE A 131 -5.22 -16.65 1.84
CA ILE A 131 -6.16 -15.63 1.38
C ILE A 131 -7.58 -16.03 1.76
N ALA A 132 -8.36 -15.09 2.28
CA ALA A 132 -9.78 -15.25 2.51
C ALA A 132 -10.57 -14.10 1.92
N VAL A 133 -11.78 -14.39 1.46
CA VAL A 133 -12.79 -13.42 1.00
C VAL A 133 -13.94 -13.42 1.99
N LEU A 134 -14.25 -12.25 2.51
CA LEU A 134 -15.37 -12.03 3.41
C LEU A 134 -16.48 -11.26 2.70
N VAL A 135 -17.72 -11.53 3.09
CA VAL A 135 -18.91 -10.76 2.68
C VAL A 135 -19.51 -10.08 3.90
N THR A 136 -19.87 -8.82 3.74
CA THR A 136 -20.53 -8.01 4.75
C THR A 136 -21.51 -7.04 4.08
N ASN A 137 -22.49 -6.57 4.84
CA ASN A 137 -23.39 -5.47 4.40
C ASN A 137 -22.77 -4.09 4.63
N LEU A 138 -21.58 -4.00 5.20
CA LEU A 138 -20.84 -2.77 5.34
C LEU A 138 -20.12 -2.47 4.03
N THR A 139 -20.42 -1.32 3.44
CA THR A 139 -19.85 -0.90 2.15
C THR A 139 -18.73 0.11 2.34
N GLY A 140 -17.78 0.12 1.41
CA GLY A 140 -16.68 1.07 1.33
C GLY A 140 -16.14 1.13 -0.10
N PRO A 141 -15.28 2.11 -0.40
CA PRO A 141 -14.67 2.17 -1.72
C PRO A 141 -13.74 0.97 -1.92
N ALA A 142 -13.90 0.27 -3.05
CA ALA A 142 -12.96 -0.77 -3.41
C ALA A 142 -11.58 -0.18 -3.71
N ILE A 143 -10.54 -0.85 -3.24
CA ILE A 143 -9.17 -0.42 -3.50
C ILE A 143 -8.84 -0.58 -4.99
N GLN A 144 -8.14 0.39 -5.54
CA GLN A 144 -7.64 0.26 -6.90
C GLN A 144 -6.43 -0.67 -6.92
N LEU A 145 -6.35 -1.55 -7.91
CA LEU A 145 -5.20 -2.44 -8.08
C LEU A 145 -4.06 -1.70 -8.78
N GLY A 146 -2.86 -1.88 -8.28
CA GLY A 146 -1.62 -1.35 -8.83
C GLY A 146 -0.90 -2.39 -9.69
N ASN A 147 0.41 -2.36 -9.63
CA ASN A 147 1.30 -3.29 -10.31
C ASN A 147 2.30 -3.84 -9.28
N ASP A 148 2.27 -5.14 -9.05
CA ASP A 148 3.19 -5.82 -8.13
C ASP A 148 4.60 -6.02 -8.70
N ASN A 149 4.79 -5.73 -9.99
CA ASN A 149 6.11 -5.76 -10.64
C ASN A 149 6.91 -4.46 -10.40
N LEU A 150 6.79 -3.89 -9.21
CA LEU A 150 7.54 -2.69 -8.83
C LEU A 150 9.04 -2.98 -8.77
N PRO A 151 9.91 -2.07 -9.26
CA PRO A 151 11.35 -2.18 -9.05
C PRO A 151 11.73 -2.25 -7.56
N ILE A 152 12.81 -2.97 -7.24
CA ILE A 152 13.40 -2.93 -5.90
C ILE A 152 13.81 -1.48 -5.60
N GLY A 153 13.54 -1.00 -4.39
CA GLY A 153 13.71 0.39 -3.99
C GLY A 153 12.50 1.29 -4.28
N SER A 154 11.45 0.79 -4.97
CA SER A 154 10.20 1.54 -5.10
C SER A 154 9.58 1.76 -3.74
N HIS A 155 9.05 2.96 -3.55
CA HIS A 155 8.35 3.31 -2.33
C HIS A 155 7.01 2.58 -2.23
N VAL A 156 6.73 2.05 -1.05
CA VAL A 156 5.46 1.40 -0.71
C VAL A 156 5.06 1.75 0.72
N CYS A 157 3.76 1.69 1.01
CA CYS A 157 3.26 1.88 2.36
C CYS A 157 2.33 0.73 2.76
N ALA A 158 2.45 0.28 3.99
CA ALA A 158 1.56 -0.68 4.63
C ALA A 158 0.44 0.05 5.39
N ILE A 159 -0.81 -0.31 5.15
CA ILE A 159 -1.98 0.19 5.88
C ILE A 159 -2.67 -0.96 6.56
N GLY A 160 -2.86 -0.86 7.86
CA GLY A 160 -3.55 -1.87 8.66
C GLY A 160 -3.73 -1.45 10.11
N ASN A 161 -4.35 -2.34 10.89
CA ASN A 161 -4.74 -2.12 12.29
C ASN A 161 -3.69 -2.70 13.25
N SER A 162 -2.46 -2.19 13.19
CA SER A 162 -1.35 -2.65 14.04
C SER A 162 -1.71 -2.57 15.53
N PHE A 163 -1.57 -3.67 16.24
CA PHE A 163 -1.85 -3.82 17.66
C PHE A 163 -3.31 -3.51 18.07
N GLY A 164 -4.25 -3.46 17.13
CA GLY A 164 -5.63 -3.11 17.44
C GLY A 164 -5.86 -1.63 17.75
N LEU A 165 -4.92 -0.76 17.36
CA LEU A 165 -4.98 0.69 17.65
C LEU A 165 -5.75 1.49 16.59
N GLY A 166 -6.35 0.81 15.62
CA GLY A 166 -6.99 1.40 14.45
C GLY A 166 -6.05 1.46 13.26
N ASN A 167 -6.60 1.80 12.08
CA ASN A 167 -5.81 1.85 10.85
C ASN A 167 -4.71 2.91 10.95
N SER A 168 -3.50 2.49 10.64
CA SER A 168 -2.30 3.33 10.57
C SER A 168 -1.53 3.04 9.30
N ILE A 169 -0.64 3.95 8.91
CA ILE A 169 0.23 3.82 7.75
C ILE A 169 1.69 3.77 8.20
N SER A 170 2.44 2.85 7.61
CA SER A 170 3.89 2.78 7.73
C SER A 170 4.50 2.64 6.36
N CYS A 171 5.53 3.41 6.05
CA CYS A 171 6.12 3.46 4.71
C CYS A 171 7.57 2.96 4.70
N GLY A 172 7.97 2.41 3.58
CA GLY A 172 9.29 1.89 3.29
C GLY A 172 9.46 1.69 1.79
N VAL A 173 10.24 0.69 1.41
CA VAL A 173 10.53 0.35 0.02
C VAL A 173 10.29 -1.13 -0.26
N VAL A 174 10.16 -1.48 -1.53
CA VAL A 174 10.28 -2.86 -1.98
C VAL A 174 11.72 -3.32 -1.78
N SER A 175 11.97 -4.17 -0.80
CA SER A 175 13.31 -4.72 -0.49
C SER A 175 13.66 -5.89 -1.40
N ALA A 176 12.68 -6.72 -1.77
CA ALA A 176 12.81 -7.83 -2.71
C ALA A 176 11.45 -8.25 -3.27
N ARG A 177 11.46 -9.07 -4.32
CA ARG A 177 10.24 -9.64 -4.94
C ARG A 177 10.41 -11.14 -5.15
N ASN A 178 9.30 -11.79 -5.47
CA ASN A 178 9.27 -13.23 -5.79
C ASN A 178 9.90 -14.06 -4.68
N ARG A 179 9.66 -13.68 -3.42
CA ARG A 179 10.12 -14.44 -2.27
C ARG A 179 9.24 -15.68 -2.11
N GLN A 180 9.91 -16.83 -2.13
CA GLN A 180 9.32 -18.14 -1.99
C GLN A 180 10.13 -18.95 -1.00
N ASN A 181 9.55 -20.05 -0.48
CA ASN A 181 10.20 -20.94 0.49
C ASN A 181 10.57 -20.22 1.80
N ILE A 182 9.76 -19.23 2.19
CA ILE A 182 9.88 -18.53 3.47
C ILE A 182 9.32 -19.41 4.59
N GLY A 183 8.29 -20.22 4.28
CA GLY A 183 7.67 -21.19 5.19
C GLY A 183 6.45 -20.65 5.93
N PHE A 184 5.81 -19.61 5.41
CA PHE A 184 4.54 -19.10 5.93
C PHE A 184 3.36 -19.84 5.34
N ASN A 185 3.37 -20.06 4.01
CA ASN A 185 2.28 -20.64 3.24
C ASN A 185 2.79 -21.80 2.37
N ASP A 186 1.91 -22.70 1.95
CA ASP A 186 2.27 -23.78 1.02
C ASP A 186 2.63 -23.25 -0.37
N ILE A 187 1.98 -22.16 -0.79
CA ILE A 187 2.23 -21.49 -2.05
C ILE A 187 2.57 -20.03 -1.74
N GLU A 188 3.75 -19.62 -2.13
CA GLU A 188 4.29 -18.33 -1.80
C GLU A 188 4.78 -17.58 -3.03
N ASP A 189 4.44 -16.31 -3.10
CA ASP A 189 5.04 -15.28 -3.93
C ASP A 189 4.88 -13.96 -3.21
N PHE A 190 5.91 -13.58 -2.44
CA PHE A 190 5.86 -12.39 -1.60
C PHE A 190 6.66 -11.23 -2.16
N ILE A 191 6.12 -10.03 -1.93
CA ILE A 191 6.88 -8.79 -1.92
C ILE A 191 7.46 -8.62 -0.51
N GLN A 192 8.78 -8.45 -0.42
CA GLN A 192 9.46 -8.10 0.83
C GLN A 192 9.58 -6.57 0.92
N THR A 193 9.29 -6.02 2.11
CA THR A 193 9.40 -4.58 2.40
C THR A 193 9.99 -4.35 3.78
N ASP A 194 10.59 -3.19 3.98
CA ASP A 194 11.01 -2.65 5.29
C ASP A 194 9.96 -1.71 5.90
N ALA A 195 8.83 -1.47 5.21
CA ALA A 195 7.68 -0.81 5.83
C ALA A 195 7.24 -1.60 7.07
N ALA A 196 7.16 -0.94 8.22
CA ALA A 196 6.87 -1.60 9.48
C ALA A 196 5.49 -2.26 9.46
N ILE A 197 5.45 -3.57 9.71
CA ILE A 197 4.26 -4.39 9.87
C ILE A 197 4.28 -4.99 11.26
N ASN A 198 3.14 -4.99 11.94
CA ASN A 198 3.02 -5.52 13.28
C ASN A 198 1.75 -6.38 13.40
N PRO A 199 1.62 -7.21 14.46
CA PRO A 199 0.39 -7.97 14.72
C PRO A 199 -0.85 -7.10 14.62
N GLY A 200 -1.86 -7.58 13.88
CA GLY A 200 -3.06 -6.81 13.52
C GLY A 200 -2.99 -6.19 12.12
N GLY A 201 -1.82 -6.06 11.53
CA GLY A 201 -1.65 -5.61 10.14
C GLY A 201 -1.99 -6.67 9.09
N SER A 202 -1.97 -7.96 9.45
CA SER A 202 -2.27 -9.07 8.54
C SER A 202 -3.61 -8.89 7.84
N GLY A 203 -3.65 -9.10 6.52
CA GLY A 203 -4.81 -8.85 5.67
C GLY A 203 -4.98 -7.39 5.24
N GLY A 204 -4.13 -6.47 5.71
CA GLY A 204 -4.12 -5.07 5.29
C GLY A 204 -3.48 -4.86 3.91
N ALA A 205 -3.43 -3.62 3.48
CA ALA A 205 -2.93 -3.24 2.17
C ALA A 205 -1.45 -2.88 2.19
N LEU A 206 -0.66 -3.43 1.27
CA LEU A 206 0.57 -2.81 0.81
C LEU A 206 0.22 -2.01 -0.45
N ILE A 207 0.49 -0.71 -0.45
CA ILE A 207 0.15 0.23 -1.52
C ILE A 207 1.37 0.88 -2.13
N ASP A 208 1.27 1.26 -3.41
CA ASP A 208 2.26 2.09 -4.10
C ASP A 208 2.09 3.59 -3.78
N SER A 209 2.91 4.43 -4.41
CA SER A 209 2.88 5.89 -4.24
C SER A 209 1.58 6.54 -4.71
N ASP A 210 0.80 5.87 -5.57
CA ASP A 210 -0.50 6.34 -6.06
C ASP A 210 -1.66 5.86 -5.17
N GLY A 211 -1.38 5.10 -4.11
CA GLY A 211 -2.38 4.53 -3.21
C GLY A 211 -3.06 3.27 -3.76
N ARG A 212 -2.46 2.60 -4.75
CA ARG A 212 -3.00 1.38 -5.34
C ARG A 212 -2.45 0.16 -4.63
N LEU A 213 -3.28 -0.85 -4.47
CA LEU A 213 -2.88 -2.14 -3.87
C LEU A 213 -1.81 -2.82 -4.73
N VAL A 214 -0.69 -3.18 -4.13
CA VAL A 214 0.38 -3.97 -4.74
C VAL A 214 0.57 -5.31 -4.05
N GLY A 215 0.01 -5.49 -2.87
CA GLY A 215 0.02 -6.77 -2.14
C GLY A 215 -0.87 -6.74 -0.91
N LEU A 216 -1.19 -7.94 -0.40
CA LEU A 216 -1.92 -8.13 0.85
C LEU A 216 -0.93 -8.46 1.97
N ILE A 217 -0.93 -7.68 3.05
CA ILE A 217 -0.02 -7.88 4.18
C ILE A 217 -0.24 -9.29 4.76
N ASN A 218 0.83 -10.08 4.85
CA ASN A 218 0.77 -11.44 5.38
C ASN A 218 1.41 -11.52 6.77
N GLY A 219 2.68 -11.21 6.90
CA GLY A 219 3.39 -11.41 8.15
C GLY A 219 4.77 -10.76 8.23
N ILE A 220 5.39 -10.96 9.38
CA ILE A 220 6.74 -10.51 9.73
C ILE A 220 7.65 -11.72 9.89
N PHE A 221 8.93 -11.56 9.52
CA PHE A 221 9.93 -12.59 9.73
C PHE A 221 10.59 -12.40 11.09
N THR A 222 10.03 -13.03 12.13
CA THR A 222 10.67 -13.08 13.45
C THR A 222 10.67 -14.50 13.98
N LYS A 223 11.81 -14.92 14.55
CA LYS A 223 11.93 -16.28 15.11
C LYS A 223 11.44 -16.39 16.56
N ASP A 224 11.50 -15.34 17.35
CA ASP A 224 11.32 -15.46 18.80
C ASP A 224 10.58 -14.28 19.47
N ALA A 225 10.20 -13.25 18.73
CA ALA A 225 9.43 -12.12 19.27
C ALA A 225 8.61 -11.49 18.12
N ASP A 226 7.34 -11.19 18.37
CA ASP A 226 6.46 -10.47 17.43
C ASP A 226 6.90 -9.01 17.25
N ILE A 227 8.17 -8.80 16.88
CA ILE A 227 8.79 -7.49 16.71
C ILE A 227 9.23 -7.35 15.26
N ASP A 228 8.84 -6.25 14.61
CA ASP A 228 9.30 -5.88 13.29
C ASP A 228 10.83 -5.69 13.27
N ALA A 229 11.50 -6.52 12.47
CA ALA A 229 12.94 -6.44 12.24
C ALA A 229 13.30 -5.79 10.90
N GLY A 230 12.36 -5.11 10.24
CA GLY A 230 12.54 -4.55 8.90
C GLY A 230 12.51 -5.60 7.78
N VAL A 231 11.99 -6.78 8.06
CA VAL A 231 11.80 -7.85 7.07
C VAL A 231 10.36 -8.32 7.11
N ASN A 232 9.55 -7.73 6.27
CA ASN A 232 8.11 -7.91 6.24
C ASN A 232 7.66 -8.39 4.87
N PHE A 233 6.52 -9.09 4.81
CA PHE A 233 6.03 -9.77 3.62
C PHE A 233 4.58 -9.42 3.32
N ALA A 234 4.31 -9.18 2.02
CA ALA A 234 2.97 -9.08 1.47
C ALA A 234 2.80 -10.08 0.33
N ILE A 235 1.66 -10.74 0.26
CA ILE A 235 1.26 -11.61 -0.85
C ILE A 235 1.13 -10.75 -2.10
N SER A 236 1.77 -11.14 -3.21
CA SER A 236 1.75 -10.40 -4.46
C SER A 236 0.34 -10.33 -5.08
N LEU A 237 0.08 -9.31 -5.90
CA LEU A 237 -1.20 -9.22 -6.64
C LEU A 237 -1.39 -10.40 -7.59
N SER A 238 -0.32 -10.89 -8.23
CA SER A 238 -0.38 -12.06 -9.09
C SER A 238 -0.88 -13.28 -8.32
N LEU A 239 -0.35 -13.53 -7.13
CA LEU A 239 -0.78 -14.66 -6.31
C LEU A 239 -2.23 -14.50 -5.80
N ILE A 240 -2.65 -13.26 -5.49
CA ILE A 240 -4.04 -12.95 -5.13
C ILE A 240 -4.97 -13.22 -6.32
N ALA A 241 -4.60 -12.77 -7.53
CA ALA A 241 -5.40 -12.98 -8.74
C ALA A 241 -5.57 -14.47 -9.07
N ASP A 242 -4.49 -15.27 -8.96
CA ASP A 242 -4.52 -16.72 -9.16
C ASP A 242 -5.44 -17.41 -8.14
N SER A 243 -5.37 -17.00 -6.87
CA SER A 243 -6.26 -17.52 -5.82
C SER A 243 -7.73 -17.23 -6.11
N LEU A 244 -8.04 -15.97 -6.44
CA LEU A 244 -9.41 -15.56 -6.77
C LEU A 244 -9.94 -16.27 -8.03
N ALA A 245 -9.09 -16.46 -9.05
CA ALA A 245 -9.46 -17.22 -10.25
C ALA A 245 -9.80 -18.69 -9.90
N GLN A 246 -8.97 -19.34 -9.11
CA GLN A 246 -9.21 -20.71 -8.66
C GLN A 246 -10.49 -20.83 -7.80
N MET A 247 -10.75 -19.88 -6.90
CA MET A 247 -11.98 -19.83 -6.11
C MET A 247 -13.23 -19.67 -6.99
N ARG A 248 -13.15 -18.90 -8.08
CA ARG A 248 -14.25 -18.76 -9.07
C ARG A 248 -14.48 -20.04 -9.85
N GLU A 249 -13.43 -20.68 -10.36
CA GLU A 249 -13.52 -21.94 -11.11
C GLU A 249 -14.10 -23.07 -10.27
N SER A 250 -13.80 -23.08 -8.96
CA SER A 250 -14.38 -24.06 -8.02
C SER A 250 -15.84 -23.79 -7.66
N GLY A 251 -16.44 -22.70 -8.13
CA GLY A 251 -17.81 -22.29 -7.84
C GLY A 251 -18.01 -21.77 -6.40
N VAL A 252 -16.94 -21.50 -5.66
CA VAL A 252 -17.01 -21.00 -4.29
C VAL A 252 -17.20 -19.48 -4.28
N LEU A 253 -16.57 -18.75 -5.22
CA LEU A 253 -16.76 -17.32 -5.39
C LEU A 253 -17.84 -17.06 -6.44
N PHE A 254 -18.76 -16.15 -6.13
CA PHE A 254 -19.71 -15.56 -7.08
C PHE A 254 -20.70 -16.56 -7.74
N THR A 255 -21.22 -17.54 -7.01
CA THR A 255 -22.48 -18.13 -7.40
C THR A 255 -23.54 -17.02 -7.28
N GLU A 256 -24.01 -16.54 -8.43
CA GLU A 256 -25.18 -15.66 -8.48
C GLU A 256 -26.30 -16.33 -7.66
N THR A 257 -26.68 -15.67 -6.57
CA THR A 257 -27.94 -16.00 -5.90
C THR A 257 -29.04 -15.61 -6.88
N LYS A 258 -29.64 -16.62 -7.54
CA LYS A 258 -30.85 -16.45 -8.34
C LYS A 258 -31.99 -15.93 -7.50
#